data_f5eccc68d5a1e09273be4e05614b0c0b
#
_entry.id   f5eccc68d5a1e09273be4e05614b0c0b
#
_cell.length_a   1.000
_cell.length_b   1.000
_cell.length_c   1.000
_cell.angle_alpha   90.00
_cell.angle_beta   90.00
_cell.angle_gamma   90.00
#
_symmetry.space_group_name_H-M   'P 1'
#
loop_
_entity.id
_entity.type
_entity.pdbx_description
1 polymer ?
#
loop_
_entity_poly.entity_id
_entity_poly.type
_entity_poly.pdbx_seq_one_letter_code
_entity_poly.pdbx_strand_id
1 'polypeptide(L)'
;MSHATFANRKSKTIIMKKLSFLLLSFCTILCMYGQKAHELQSPDGNLRIVINLSDKIQYDVMYRNDILLQQCALRLEVGNQQLGSNPKLTKVSRKSINESLTPVIPLKYSIVSNTYNQLLLKFKGDYSIEFRAFNDGVAYRFITDKKGIIDVNSETLQLNFPENYLLHVQQPGGFKTAYEEEYRHIQSNEWKTSDPMILLPVLIDTRKEYKILISESDLTDYPALFFKSNGNNSMSSIFPKVPLEFGEDGDRSLKIEKEASYIARTNGKRSFPWRYFVISTNDEQLIENTMTYQLAQKNVLKDTSWIKPGLASWEWWNGATPYGADVDFVAGCN
;
A
#
# COMPACT_ATOMS: atom_id res chain seq x y z
N MET A 1 -35.56 32.51 -64.92
CA MET A 1 -35.02 31.24 -64.33
C MET A 1 -33.57 31.36 -63.84
N SER A 2 -33.25 32.32 -62.95
CA SER A 2 -31.80 32.55 -62.57
C SER A 2 -31.57 32.77 -61.04
N HIS A 3 -32.64 32.86 -60.23
CA HIS A 3 -32.47 33.13 -58.80
C HIS A 3 -32.47 31.92 -57.88
N ALA A 4 -32.91 30.74 -58.35
CA ALA A 4 -33.00 29.54 -57.53
C ALA A 4 -31.67 28.78 -57.38
N THR A 5 -30.73 28.93 -58.30
CA THR A 5 -29.47 28.19 -58.33
C THR A 5 -28.40 28.78 -57.42
N PHE A 6 -28.46 30.07 -57.05
CA PHE A 6 -27.47 30.74 -56.18
C PHE A 6 -27.71 30.50 -54.67
N ALA A 7 -28.97 30.38 -54.26
CA ALA A 7 -29.34 30.11 -52.84
C ALA A 7 -28.93 28.71 -52.42
N ASN A 8 -29.04 27.70 -53.32
CA ASN A 8 -28.72 26.30 -53.00
C ASN A 8 -27.21 26.04 -52.89
N ARG A 9 -26.36 26.84 -53.56
CA ARG A 9 -24.91 26.72 -53.43
C ARG A 9 -24.35 27.29 -52.11
N LYS A 10 -24.89 28.41 -51.61
CA LYS A 10 -24.48 28.99 -50.33
C LYS A 10 -24.91 28.11 -49.12
N SER A 11 -26.08 27.48 -49.17
CA SER A 11 -26.56 26.55 -48.14
C SER A 11 -25.68 25.30 -48.04
N LYS A 12 -25.30 24.66 -49.14
CA LYS A 12 -24.38 23.50 -49.17
C LYS A 12 -22.99 23.83 -48.62
N THR A 13 -22.44 25.00 -48.92
CA THR A 13 -21.13 25.41 -48.43
C THR A 13 -21.12 25.70 -46.92
N ILE A 14 -22.20 26.23 -46.36
CA ILE A 14 -22.37 26.49 -44.93
C ILE A 14 -22.52 25.17 -44.15
N ILE A 15 -23.28 24.21 -44.69
CA ILE A 15 -23.47 22.89 -44.08
C ILE A 15 -22.16 22.10 -44.09
N MET A 16 -21.39 22.11 -45.17
CA MET A 16 -20.07 21.46 -45.24
C MET A 16 -19.06 22.10 -44.25
N LYS A 17 -19.02 23.43 -44.12
CA LYS A 17 -18.15 24.10 -43.13
C LYS A 17 -18.52 23.76 -41.70
N LYS A 18 -19.82 23.65 -41.35
CA LYS A 18 -20.29 23.22 -40.05
C LYS A 18 -19.98 21.75 -39.76
N LEU A 19 -20.11 20.87 -40.78
CA LEU A 19 -19.78 19.46 -40.67
C LEU A 19 -18.26 19.24 -40.47
N SER A 20 -17.42 19.99 -41.19
CA SER A 20 -15.95 19.96 -41.04
C SER A 20 -15.51 20.47 -39.65
N PHE A 21 -16.17 21.48 -39.12
CA PHE A 21 -15.86 21.99 -37.77
C PHE A 21 -16.29 21.01 -36.69
N LEU A 22 -17.40 20.28 -36.86
CA LEU A 22 -17.86 19.24 -35.97
C LEU A 22 -16.90 18.03 -36.01
N LEU A 23 -16.43 17.60 -37.17
CA LEU A 23 -15.45 16.52 -37.29
C LEU A 23 -14.08 16.89 -36.71
N LEU A 24 -13.63 18.14 -36.86
CA LEU A 24 -12.38 18.61 -36.26
C LEU A 24 -12.49 18.66 -34.72
N SER A 25 -13.64 19.10 -34.20
CA SER A 25 -13.91 19.10 -32.75
C SER A 25 -13.98 17.69 -32.15
N PHE A 26 -14.50 16.71 -32.91
CA PHE A 26 -14.57 15.32 -32.47
C PHE A 26 -13.19 14.63 -32.52
N CYS A 27 -12.34 14.96 -33.49
CA CYS A 27 -10.93 14.48 -33.54
C CYS A 27 -10.08 15.04 -32.43
N THR A 28 -10.29 16.29 -31.99
CA THR A 28 -9.53 16.87 -30.84
C THR A 28 -9.92 16.27 -29.50
N ILE A 29 -11.16 15.83 -29.32
CA ILE A 29 -11.61 15.12 -28.11
C ILE A 29 -11.01 13.72 -28.04
N LEU A 30 -10.83 13.02 -29.16
CA LEU A 30 -10.19 11.70 -29.20
C LEU A 30 -8.69 11.71 -28.92
N CYS A 31 -7.99 12.82 -29.15
CA CYS A 31 -6.56 12.96 -28.82
C CYS A 31 -6.27 13.24 -27.34
N MET A 32 -7.24 13.57 -26.50
CA MET A 32 -7.04 13.82 -25.07
C MET A 32 -7.06 12.55 -24.19
N TYR A 33 -7.35 11.38 -24.75
CA TYR A 33 -7.39 10.10 -23.99
C TYR A 33 -6.21 9.17 -24.29
N GLY A 34 -5.02 9.74 -24.51
CA GLY A 34 -3.82 8.97 -24.82
C GLY A 34 -2.90 8.65 -23.65
N GLN A 35 -3.35 8.73 -22.41
CA GLN A 35 -2.54 8.22 -21.30
C GLN A 35 -2.60 6.69 -21.29
N LYS A 36 -1.47 6.07 -21.65
CA LYS A 36 -1.35 4.62 -21.69
C LYS A 36 -1.38 4.05 -20.28
N ALA A 37 -2.56 3.63 -19.81
CA ALA A 37 -2.69 2.92 -18.56
C ALA A 37 -1.90 1.60 -18.61
N HIS A 38 -1.25 1.26 -17.52
CA HIS A 38 -0.58 -0.02 -17.33
C HIS A 38 -1.44 -0.90 -16.45
N GLU A 39 -1.87 -2.02 -16.98
CA GLU A 39 -2.73 -2.97 -16.26
C GLU A 39 -1.92 -4.19 -15.84
N LEU A 40 -2.18 -4.69 -14.62
CA LEU A 40 -1.68 -5.94 -14.10
C LEU A 40 -2.84 -6.75 -13.53
N GLN A 41 -2.99 -7.99 -14.00
CA GLN A 41 -4.03 -8.91 -13.53
C GLN A 41 -3.42 -10.03 -12.68
N SER A 42 -4.23 -10.54 -11.74
CA SER A 42 -3.91 -11.79 -11.02
C SER A 42 -3.85 -12.99 -11.98
N PRO A 43 -3.21 -14.11 -11.59
CA PRO A 43 -3.16 -15.30 -12.43
C PRO A 43 -4.54 -15.85 -12.82
N ASP A 44 -5.54 -15.76 -11.94
CA ASP A 44 -6.94 -16.15 -12.19
C ASP A 44 -7.77 -15.09 -12.92
N GLY A 45 -7.20 -13.88 -13.12
CA GLY A 45 -7.85 -12.77 -13.82
C GLY A 45 -8.90 -11.99 -13.02
N ASN A 46 -9.18 -12.36 -11.76
CA ASN A 46 -10.22 -11.72 -10.95
C ASN A 46 -9.77 -10.36 -10.38
N LEU A 47 -8.52 -10.26 -9.93
CA LEU A 47 -7.94 -9.02 -9.41
C LEU A 47 -7.20 -8.25 -10.51
N ARG A 48 -7.33 -6.93 -10.50
CA ARG A 48 -6.71 -6.05 -11.48
C ARG A 48 -6.25 -4.75 -10.81
N ILE A 49 -5.00 -4.35 -11.12
CA ILE A 49 -4.47 -3.03 -10.81
C ILE A 49 -4.33 -2.27 -12.13
N VAL A 50 -4.89 -1.07 -12.18
CA VAL A 50 -4.76 -0.16 -13.32
C VAL A 50 -3.92 1.04 -12.89
N ILE A 51 -2.72 1.20 -13.46
CA ILE A 51 -1.77 2.25 -13.10
C ILE A 51 -1.81 3.34 -14.15
N ASN A 52 -2.11 4.55 -13.74
CA ASN A 52 -2.17 5.75 -14.56
C ASN A 52 -0.96 6.65 -14.26
N LEU A 53 -0.25 7.06 -15.31
CA LEU A 53 0.92 7.92 -15.24
C LEU A 53 0.60 9.29 -15.85
N SER A 54 0.43 10.30 -15.00
CA SER A 54 0.19 11.68 -15.40
C SER A 54 1.21 12.62 -14.75
N ASP A 55 0.76 13.66 -14.11
CA ASP A 55 1.54 14.50 -13.17
C ASP A 55 1.96 13.74 -11.90
N LYS A 56 1.27 12.65 -11.61
CA LYS A 56 1.55 11.72 -10.50
C LYS A 56 1.29 10.28 -10.90
N ILE A 57 1.76 9.35 -10.08
CA ILE A 57 1.45 7.92 -10.22
C ILE A 57 0.18 7.67 -9.44
N GLN A 58 -0.88 7.26 -10.14
CA GLN A 58 -2.14 6.84 -9.56
C GLN A 58 -2.45 5.40 -9.94
N TYR A 59 -3.25 4.73 -9.10
CA TYR A 59 -3.72 3.38 -9.41
C TYR A 59 -5.12 3.14 -8.86
N ASP A 60 -5.80 2.23 -9.52
CA ASP A 60 -7.07 1.67 -9.10
C ASP A 60 -6.90 0.19 -8.80
N VAL A 61 -7.63 -0.33 -7.83
CA VAL A 61 -7.71 -1.77 -7.54
C VAL A 61 -9.14 -2.23 -7.79
N MET A 62 -9.27 -3.27 -8.59
CA MET A 62 -10.57 -3.81 -8.98
C MET A 62 -10.61 -5.31 -8.72
N TYR A 63 -11.78 -5.81 -8.29
CA TYR A 63 -12.09 -7.22 -8.29
C TYR A 63 -13.23 -7.48 -9.28
N ARG A 64 -12.95 -8.25 -10.33
CA ARG A 64 -13.84 -8.39 -11.50
C ARG A 64 -14.19 -7.02 -12.09
N ASN A 65 -15.44 -6.58 -11.97
CA ASN A 65 -15.91 -5.29 -12.47
C ASN A 65 -16.08 -4.22 -11.37
N ASP A 66 -15.87 -4.60 -10.09
CA ASP A 66 -16.04 -3.69 -8.97
C ASP A 66 -14.76 -2.94 -8.66
N ILE A 67 -14.85 -1.63 -8.55
CA ILE A 67 -13.75 -0.78 -8.10
C ILE A 67 -13.73 -0.82 -6.57
N LEU A 68 -12.64 -1.28 -6.00
CA LEU A 68 -12.44 -1.37 -4.54
C LEU A 68 -11.66 -0.16 -4.00
N LEU A 69 -10.64 0.29 -4.75
CA LEU A 69 -9.86 1.48 -4.46
C LEU A 69 -9.72 2.28 -5.75
N GLN A 70 -9.85 3.61 -5.69
CA GLN A 70 -9.83 4.47 -6.88
C GLN A 70 -8.87 5.64 -6.76
N GLN A 71 -8.17 5.95 -7.86
CA GLN A 71 -7.28 7.11 -7.95
C GLN A 71 -6.32 7.25 -6.75
N CYS A 72 -5.88 6.11 -6.21
CA CYS A 72 -4.90 6.04 -5.15
C CYS A 72 -3.57 6.59 -5.64
N ALA A 73 -2.85 7.35 -4.82
CA ALA A 73 -1.62 8.02 -5.26
C ALA A 73 -0.39 7.53 -4.50
N LEU A 74 0.73 7.43 -5.22
CA LEU A 74 2.03 6.99 -4.70
C LEU A 74 3.09 8.08 -4.93
N ARG A 75 3.87 8.36 -3.89
CA ARG A 75 5.04 9.24 -3.95
C ARG A 75 6.05 8.86 -2.88
N LEU A 76 7.32 9.00 -3.21
CA LEU A 76 8.44 8.85 -2.26
C LEU A 76 9.33 10.09 -2.38
N GLU A 77 9.55 10.80 -1.29
CA GLU A 77 10.42 11.96 -1.24
C GLU A 77 11.78 11.58 -0.68
N VAL A 78 12.82 11.70 -1.53
CA VAL A 78 14.20 11.32 -1.19
C VAL A 78 15.10 12.53 -1.41
N GLY A 79 15.63 13.09 -0.31
CA GLY A 79 16.34 14.36 -0.35
C GLY A 79 15.47 15.44 -1.02
N ASN A 80 15.96 16.02 -2.11
CA ASN A 80 15.25 17.05 -2.86
C ASN A 80 14.41 16.48 -4.04
N GLN A 81 14.26 15.17 -4.16
CA GLN A 81 13.57 14.54 -5.28
C GLN A 81 12.22 13.96 -4.84
N GLN A 82 11.19 14.25 -5.62
CA GLN A 82 9.85 13.68 -5.45
C GLN A 82 9.63 12.57 -6.49
N LEU A 83 9.96 11.34 -6.11
CA LEU A 83 9.75 10.15 -6.94
C LEU A 83 8.25 9.85 -7.04
N GLY A 84 7.75 9.71 -8.25
CA GLY A 84 6.30 9.58 -8.53
C GLY A 84 5.61 10.88 -8.94
N SER A 85 6.29 12.05 -8.87
CA SER A 85 5.81 13.31 -9.45
C SER A 85 6.34 13.48 -10.86
N ASN A 86 5.48 13.81 -11.83
CA ASN A 86 5.79 13.92 -13.25
C ASN A 86 6.63 12.73 -13.75
N PRO A 87 6.18 11.48 -13.55
CA PRO A 87 6.98 10.28 -13.74
C PRO A 87 7.32 10.09 -15.22
N LYS A 88 8.62 9.93 -15.53
CA LYS A 88 9.10 9.68 -16.90
C LYS A 88 9.45 8.20 -17.02
N LEU A 89 8.51 7.41 -17.51
CA LEU A 89 8.67 5.97 -17.71
C LEU A 89 9.77 5.69 -18.74
N THR A 90 10.69 4.78 -18.42
CA THR A 90 11.80 4.38 -19.31
C THR A 90 11.70 2.93 -19.74
N LYS A 91 11.17 2.04 -18.88
CA LYS A 91 11.05 0.62 -19.19
C LYS A 91 9.88 0.00 -18.45
N VAL A 92 9.19 -0.92 -19.10
CA VAL A 92 8.15 -1.78 -18.54
C VAL A 92 8.61 -3.22 -18.66
N SER A 93 8.51 -3.98 -17.58
CA SER A 93 8.81 -5.42 -17.57
C SER A 93 7.68 -6.17 -16.89
N ARG A 94 7.30 -7.31 -17.45
CA ARG A 94 6.25 -8.19 -16.91
C ARG A 94 6.81 -9.59 -16.73
N LYS A 95 6.37 -10.27 -15.68
CA LYS A 95 6.69 -11.67 -15.40
C LYS A 95 5.49 -12.35 -14.78
N SER A 96 5.35 -13.64 -15.01
CA SER A 96 4.49 -14.54 -14.24
C SER A 96 5.38 -15.45 -13.42
N ILE A 97 5.13 -15.54 -12.15
CA ILE A 97 5.90 -16.33 -11.19
C ILE A 97 4.99 -17.43 -10.66
N ASN A 98 5.52 -18.64 -10.60
CA ASN A 98 4.87 -19.78 -10.00
C ASN A 98 5.92 -20.59 -9.25
N GLU A 99 6.05 -20.35 -7.98
CA GLU A 99 7.00 -21.00 -7.08
C GLU A 99 6.31 -21.36 -5.76
N SER A 100 6.99 -22.06 -4.89
CA SER A 100 6.55 -22.33 -3.53
C SER A 100 7.61 -21.89 -2.53
N LEU A 101 7.18 -21.60 -1.33
CA LEU A 101 8.05 -21.30 -0.21
C LEU A 101 7.72 -22.24 0.96
N THR A 102 8.75 -22.57 1.73
CA THR A 102 8.62 -23.32 2.97
C THR A 102 8.95 -22.36 4.12
N PRO A 103 7.98 -21.97 4.94
CA PRO A 103 8.23 -21.12 6.09
C PRO A 103 9.16 -21.82 7.10
N VAL A 104 10.03 -21.06 7.77
CA VAL A 104 10.92 -21.59 8.82
C VAL A 104 10.12 -22.13 10.00
N ILE A 105 9.06 -21.42 10.37
CA ILE A 105 8.11 -21.84 11.38
C ILE A 105 6.88 -22.36 10.66
N PRO A 106 6.40 -23.57 11.01
CA PRO A 106 5.20 -24.12 10.41
C PRO A 106 4.01 -23.16 10.59
N LEU A 107 3.36 -22.86 9.49
CA LEU A 107 2.05 -22.20 9.44
C LEU A 107 0.96 -23.27 9.37
N LYS A 108 -0.27 -22.88 9.05
CA LYS A 108 -1.33 -23.85 8.70
C LYS A 108 -0.90 -24.76 7.55
N TYR A 109 -0.11 -24.23 6.60
CA TYR A 109 0.46 -24.93 5.46
C TYR A 109 1.98 -25.05 5.61
N SER A 110 2.53 -26.24 5.45
CA SER A 110 3.99 -26.47 5.45
C SER A 110 4.65 -25.95 4.16
N ILE A 111 3.89 -25.88 3.08
CA ILE A 111 4.31 -25.34 1.79
C ILE A 111 3.27 -24.30 1.36
N VAL A 112 3.73 -23.09 1.09
CA VAL A 112 2.91 -21.96 0.65
C VAL A 112 3.14 -21.74 -0.84
N SER A 113 2.06 -21.75 -1.63
CA SER A 113 2.12 -21.36 -3.04
C SER A 113 2.44 -19.89 -3.17
N ASN A 114 3.40 -19.54 -4.04
CA ASN A 114 3.78 -18.16 -4.32
C ASN A 114 3.61 -17.88 -5.82
N THR A 115 2.35 -17.76 -6.24
CA THR A 115 1.95 -17.60 -7.63
C THR A 115 1.38 -16.19 -7.84
N TYR A 116 2.02 -15.40 -8.70
CA TYR A 116 1.61 -14.02 -8.98
C TYR A 116 2.08 -13.54 -10.35
N ASN A 117 1.44 -12.51 -10.84
CA ASN A 117 1.93 -11.71 -11.95
C ASN A 117 2.63 -10.45 -11.42
N GLN A 118 3.72 -10.07 -12.07
CA GLN A 118 4.57 -8.92 -11.71
C GLN A 118 4.60 -7.90 -12.84
N LEU A 119 4.52 -6.63 -12.45
CA LEU A 119 4.77 -5.48 -13.32
C LEU A 119 5.84 -4.60 -12.68
N LEU A 120 6.96 -4.41 -13.37
CA LEU A 120 8.02 -3.49 -12.97
C LEU A 120 8.02 -2.30 -13.92
N LEU A 121 7.78 -1.10 -13.37
CA LEU A 121 7.84 0.18 -14.06
C LEU A 121 9.12 0.90 -13.63
N LYS A 122 10.06 1.12 -14.59
CA LYS A 122 11.31 1.86 -14.34
C LYS A 122 11.18 3.28 -14.86
N PHE A 123 11.62 4.25 -14.06
CA PHE A 123 11.52 5.67 -14.35
C PHE A 123 12.90 6.35 -14.42
N LYS A 124 12.96 7.53 -15.01
CA LYS A 124 14.11 8.43 -14.85
C LYS A 124 14.24 8.87 -13.40
N GLY A 125 15.47 9.05 -12.91
CA GLY A 125 15.75 9.45 -11.52
C GLY A 125 16.07 8.26 -10.62
N ASP A 126 16.51 7.15 -11.24
CA ASP A 126 17.07 5.96 -10.55
C ASP A 126 16.10 5.33 -9.56
N TYR A 127 14.84 5.17 -9.99
CA TYR A 127 13.83 4.44 -9.24
C TYR A 127 12.92 3.60 -10.13
N SER A 128 12.28 2.65 -9.50
CA SER A 128 11.25 1.79 -10.10
C SER A 128 10.12 1.57 -9.09
N ILE A 129 8.97 1.17 -9.59
CA ILE A 129 7.89 0.63 -8.75
C ILE A 129 7.58 -0.77 -9.26
N GLU A 130 7.57 -1.71 -8.33
CA GLU A 130 7.17 -3.10 -8.55
C GLU A 130 5.76 -3.30 -8.02
N PHE A 131 4.89 -3.81 -8.88
CA PHE A 131 3.54 -4.26 -8.54
C PHE A 131 3.46 -5.78 -8.67
N ARG A 132 2.76 -6.43 -7.74
CA ARG A 132 2.40 -7.85 -7.81
C ARG A 132 0.91 -8.02 -7.65
N ALA A 133 0.33 -8.91 -8.44
CA ALA A 133 -1.07 -9.32 -8.32
C ALA A 133 -1.10 -10.84 -8.08
N PHE A 134 -1.62 -11.22 -6.92
CA PHE A 134 -1.92 -12.58 -6.48
C PHE A 134 -3.42 -12.83 -6.69
N ASN A 135 -3.88 -14.07 -6.55
CA ASN A 135 -5.31 -14.37 -6.66
C ASN A 135 -6.13 -13.81 -5.47
N ASP A 136 -5.48 -13.58 -4.35
CA ASP A 136 -6.06 -13.13 -3.07
C ASP A 136 -5.58 -11.73 -2.64
N GLY A 137 -4.86 -11.01 -3.52
CA GLY A 137 -4.44 -9.65 -3.17
C GLY A 137 -3.45 -9.03 -4.14
N VAL A 138 -3.10 -7.80 -3.84
CA VAL A 138 -2.17 -7.00 -4.64
C VAL A 138 -1.15 -6.33 -3.73
N ALA A 139 0.06 -6.09 -4.26
CA ALA A 139 1.13 -5.44 -3.52
C ALA A 139 1.93 -4.51 -4.42
N TYR A 140 2.55 -3.48 -3.80
CA TYR A 140 3.55 -2.68 -4.47
C TYR A 140 4.70 -2.31 -3.53
N ARG A 141 5.84 -1.96 -4.12
CA ARG A 141 6.97 -1.33 -3.43
C ARG A 141 7.72 -0.38 -4.34
N PHE A 142 8.36 0.61 -3.75
CA PHE A 142 9.41 1.38 -4.41
C PHE A 142 10.72 0.60 -4.41
N ILE A 143 11.55 0.86 -5.44
CA ILE A 143 12.92 0.37 -5.54
C ILE A 143 13.76 1.55 -6.01
N THR A 144 14.86 1.84 -5.32
CA THR A 144 15.82 2.88 -5.73
C THR A 144 17.19 2.27 -6.08
N ASP A 145 17.88 2.91 -7.02
CA ASP A 145 19.26 2.57 -7.42
C ASP A 145 20.14 3.80 -7.31
N LYS A 146 20.00 4.52 -6.19
CA LYS A 146 20.75 5.73 -5.89
C LYS A 146 22.10 5.40 -5.24
N LYS A 147 23.09 6.27 -5.40
CA LYS A 147 24.40 6.09 -4.78
C LYS A 147 24.40 6.55 -3.31
N GLY A 148 25.19 5.86 -2.48
CA GLY A 148 25.45 6.23 -1.10
C GLY A 148 24.23 6.12 -0.18
N ILE A 149 24.25 6.89 0.89
CA ILE A 149 23.18 6.99 1.88
C ILE A 149 22.20 8.06 1.43
N ILE A 150 20.90 7.82 1.64
CA ILE A 150 19.81 8.73 1.31
C ILE A 150 18.94 9.00 2.53
N ASP A 151 18.41 10.21 2.60
CA ASP A 151 17.35 10.57 3.53
C ASP A 151 16.01 10.46 2.81
N VAL A 152 15.09 9.69 3.39
CA VAL A 152 13.71 9.60 2.97
C VAL A 152 12.89 10.57 3.81
N ASN A 153 12.41 11.63 3.20
CA ASN A 153 11.68 12.69 3.92
C ASN A 153 10.23 12.30 4.18
N SER A 154 9.60 11.64 3.19
CA SER A 154 8.22 11.17 3.29
C SER A 154 7.92 10.07 2.28
N GLU A 155 6.95 9.22 2.61
CA GLU A 155 6.28 8.30 1.67
C GLU A 155 4.78 8.61 1.68
N THR A 156 4.21 8.80 0.51
CA THR A 156 2.77 9.00 0.35
C THR A 156 2.15 7.76 -0.25
N LEU A 157 1.28 7.13 0.51
CA LEU A 157 0.28 6.18 0.06
C LEU A 157 -1.07 6.82 0.38
N GLN A 158 -1.71 7.38 -0.63
CA GLN A 158 -3.07 7.90 -0.51
C GLN A 158 -4.04 6.85 -1.02
N LEU A 159 -5.03 6.51 -0.22
CA LEU A 159 -6.10 5.59 -0.55
C LEU A 159 -7.42 6.34 -0.59
N ASN A 160 -8.20 6.10 -1.64
CA ASN A 160 -9.52 6.67 -1.81
C ASN A 160 -10.52 5.55 -2.03
N PHE A 161 -11.58 5.54 -1.25
CA PHE A 161 -12.65 4.57 -1.36
C PHE A 161 -13.75 5.13 -2.28
N PRO A 162 -14.28 4.31 -3.21
CA PRO A 162 -15.34 4.76 -4.12
C PRO A 162 -16.66 5.04 -3.39
N GLU A 163 -16.84 4.42 -2.23
CA GLU A 163 -18.07 4.51 -1.42
C GLU A 163 -17.70 4.61 0.07
N ASN A 164 -18.71 4.70 0.92
CA ASN A 164 -18.51 4.68 2.36
C ASN A 164 -18.28 3.25 2.85
N TYR A 165 -17.07 2.96 3.33
CA TYR A 165 -16.66 1.67 3.87
C TYR A 165 -16.61 1.68 5.39
N LEU A 166 -16.73 0.53 6.02
CA LEU A 166 -16.51 0.35 7.45
C LEU A 166 -15.08 -0.07 7.71
N LEU A 167 -14.39 0.69 8.54
CA LEU A 167 -13.02 0.43 8.96
C LEU A 167 -13.02 -0.23 10.35
N HIS A 168 -12.33 -1.36 10.49
CA HIS A 168 -12.05 -2.01 11.78
C HIS A 168 -10.61 -1.73 12.14
N VAL A 169 -10.37 -0.85 13.12
CA VAL A 169 -9.07 -0.22 13.35
C VAL A 169 -8.78 0.00 14.83
N GLN A 170 -7.51 0.13 15.15
CA GLN A 170 -7.03 0.66 16.43
C GLN A 170 -6.51 2.09 16.22
N GLN A 171 -6.82 2.98 17.17
CA GLN A 171 -6.48 4.40 17.12
C GLN A 171 -5.51 4.77 18.25
N PRO A 172 -4.20 4.58 18.08
CA PRO A 172 -3.24 4.95 19.10
C PRO A 172 -3.14 6.48 19.25
N GLY A 173 -2.88 6.94 20.48
CA GLY A 173 -2.74 8.36 20.79
C GLY A 173 -1.48 9.02 20.22
N GLY A 174 -0.51 8.24 19.72
CA GLY A 174 0.74 8.72 19.13
C GLY A 174 1.62 7.57 18.66
N PHE A 175 2.81 7.88 18.15
CA PHE A 175 3.78 6.86 17.71
C PHE A 175 4.50 6.15 18.86
N LYS A 176 4.51 6.75 20.04
CA LYS A 176 5.09 6.17 21.27
C LYS A 176 3.97 5.71 22.22
N THR A 177 3.56 4.46 22.09
CA THR A 177 2.50 3.84 22.90
C THR A 177 2.69 2.32 22.90
N ALA A 178 2.00 1.62 23.77
CA ALA A 178 1.98 0.15 23.79
C ALA A 178 1.21 -0.48 22.62
N TYR A 179 0.47 0.32 21.85
CA TYR A 179 -0.41 -0.14 20.76
C TYR A 179 -1.47 -1.17 21.21
N GLU A 180 -1.96 -1.05 22.44
CA GLU A 180 -2.95 -1.94 23.07
C GLU A 180 -4.33 -1.28 23.14
N GLU A 181 -4.73 -0.60 22.07
CA GLU A 181 -6.02 0.06 21.97
C GLU A 181 -7.12 -0.92 21.56
N GLU A 182 -8.34 -0.67 22.02
CA GLU A 182 -9.50 -1.42 21.56
C GLU A 182 -9.81 -1.16 20.09
N TYR A 183 -10.31 -2.18 19.39
CA TYR A 183 -10.76 -2.02 18.01
C TYR A 183 -12.01 -1.14 17.94
N ARG A 184 -11.98 -0.19 17.05
CA ARG A 184 -13.09 0.69 16.70
C ARG A 184 -13.63 0.36 15.31
N HIS A 185 -14.92 0.60 15.15
CA HIS A 185 -15.65 0.40 13.90
C HIS A 185 -16.09 1.77 13.39
N ILE A 186 -15.40 2.30 12.39
CA ILE A 186 -15.53 3.69 11.95
C ILE A 186 -15.99 3.71 10.50
N GLN A 187 -17.05 4.46 10.19
CA GLN A 187 -17.43 4.74 8.81
C GLN A 187 -16.38 5.66 8.18
N SER A 188 -15.93 5.34 6.96
CA SER A 188 -14.84 6.08 6.31
C SER A 188 -15.18 7.56 6.05
N ASN A 189 -16.47 7.89 5.86
CA ASN A 189 -16.94 9.27 5.69
C ASN A 189 -17.09 10.02 7.03
N GLU A 190 -17.14 9.32 8.16
CA GLU A 190 -17.23 9.91 9.50
C GLU A 190 -15.88 10.14 10.14
N TRP A 191 -14.83 9.47 9.66
CA TRP A 191 -13.48 9.63 10.16
C TRP A 191 -12.90 10.98 9.73
N LYS A 192 -12.74 11.89 10.70
CA LYS A 192 -12.32 13.27 10.48
C LYS A 192 -10.80 13.43 10.45
N THR A 193 -10.32 14.48 9.82
CA THR A 193 -8.90 14.84 9.80
C THR A 193 -8.33 15.17 11.18
N SER A 194 -9.18 15.56 12.13
CA SER A 194 -8.84 15.82 13.53
C SER A 194 -8.71 14.56 14.37
N ASP A 195 -9.29 13.44 13.92
CA ASP A 195 -9.32 12.21 14.69
C ASP A 195 -7.91 11.57 14.78
N PRO A 196 -7.68 10.68 15.74
CA PRO A 196 -6.41 9.97 15.87
C PRO A 196 -6.04 9.20 14.60
N MET A 197 -4.74 8.92 14.44
CA MET A 197 -4.24 8.00 13.41
C MET A 197 -4.71 6.58 13.68
N ILE A 198 -4.58 5.73 12.66
CA ILE A 198 -4.82 4.29 12.77
C ILE A 198 -3.53 3.53 12.45
N LEU A 199 -3.35 2.39 13.10
CA LEU A 199 -2.22 1.49 12.86
C LEU A 199 -2.61 0.31 11.97
N LEU A 200 -1.62 -0.40 11.46
CA LEU A 200 -1.80 -1.65 10.73
C LEU A 200 -1.93 -2.85 11.68
N PRO A 201 -2.63 -3.92 11.25
CA PRO A 201 -3.38 -4.04 10.01
C PRO A 201 -4.69 -3.26 10.02
N VAL A 202 -5.11 -2.75 8.88
CA VAL A 202 -6.42 -2.10 8.69
C VAL A 202 -7.35 -3.07 7.97
N LEU A 203 -8.43 -3.48 8.60
CA LEU A 203 -9.47 -4.27 7.95
C LEU A 203 -10.61 -3.34 7.50
N ILE A 204 -10.99 -3.45 6.25
CA ILE A 204 -12.03 -2.66 5.61
C ILE A 204 -13.13 -3.61 5.13
N ASP A 205 -14.34 -3.38 5.62
CA ASP A 205 -15.56 -4.00 5.10
C ASP A 205 -16.21 -3.06 4.09
N THR A 206 -16.25 -3.48 2.82
CA THR A 206 -16.85 -2.67 1.74
C THR A 206 -18.37 -2.61 1.83
N ARG A 207 -19.00 -3.30 2.78
CA ARG A 207 -20.46 -3.48 2.89
C ARG A 207 -21.09 -4.22 1.70
N LYS A 208 -20.24 -4.84 0.90
CA LYS A 208 -20.59 -5.75 -0.21
C LYS A 208 -19.97 -7.13 0.07
N GLU A 209 -19.65 -7.86 -0.98
CA GLU A 209 -19.03 -9.19 -0.86
C GLU A 209 -17.55 -9.15 -0.44
N TYR A 210 -16.91 -7.97 -0.42
CA TYR A 210 -15.45 -7.88 -0.32
C TYR A 210 -15.01 -7.29 1.01
N LYS A 211 -13.92 -7.85 1.53
CA LYS A 211 -13.11 -7.25 2.59
C LYS A 211 -11.70 -6.99 2.09
N ILE A 212 -11.12 -5.89 2.55
CA ILE A 212 -9.76 -5.49 2.21
C ILE A 212 -8.96 -5.43 3.49
N LEU A 213 -7.89 -6.23 3.60
CA LEU A 213 -6.92 -6.13 4.69
C LEU A 213 -5.67 -5.43 4.17
N ILE A 214 -5.33 -4.31 4.78
CA ILE A 214 -4.12 -3.55 4.43
C ILE A 214 -3.05 -3.85 5.46
N SER A 215 -1.85 -4.19 4.99
CA SER A 215 -0.68 -4.37 5.83
C SER A 215 0.62 -4.13 5.06
N GLU A 216 1.74 -4.42 5.70
CA GLU A 216 3.08 -4.26 5.14
C GLU A 216 3.94 -5.50 5.40
N SER A 217 4.97 -5.69 4.58
CA SER A 217 5.93 -6.78 4.72
C SER A 217 7.32 -6.32 4.33
N ASP A 218 8.34 -7.06 4.75
CA ASP A 218 9.74 -6.75 4.47
C ASP A 218 10.17 -5.39 5.06
N LEU A 219 9.72 -5.11 6.28
CA LEU A 219 9.97 -3.87 7.02
C LEU A 219 11.38 -3.88 7.60
N THR A 220 12.37 -3.61 6.75
CA THR A 220 13.78 -3.59 7.14
C THR A 220 14.32 -2.17 7.05
N ASP A 221 14.89 -1.65 8.13
CA ASP A 221 15.54 -0.33 8.18
C ASP A 221 14.63 0.79 7.65
N TYR A 222 13.36 0.76 8.09
CA TYR A 222 12.31 1.69 7.68
C TYR A 222 11.19 1.75 8.73
N PRO A 223 10.54 2.89 8.94
CA PRO A 223 9.46 3.01 9.93
C PRO A 223 8.19 2.29 9.51
N ALA A 224 7.42 1.85 10.49
CA ALA A 224 6.09 1.29 10.28
C ALA A 224 5.12 2.32 9.70
N LEU A 225 4.18 1.85 8.89
CA LEU A 225 3.12 2.64 8.26
C LEU A 225 1.94 2.83 9.21
N PHE A 226 1.47 4.05 9.29
CA PHE A 226 0.20 4.43 9.92
C PHE A 226 -0.63 5.25 8.91
N PHE A 227 -1.92 5.41 9.17
CA PHE A 227 -2.77 6.26 8.34
C PHE A 227 -3.45 7.36 9.14
N LYS A 228 -3.70 8.47 8.45
CA LYS A 228 -4.58 9.55 8.90
C LYS A 228 -5.70 9.77 7.88
N SER A 229 -6.84 10.22 8.39
CA SER A 229 -7.95 10.63 7.54
C SER A 229 -7.61 11.90 6.75
N ASN A 230 -7.99 11.91 5.48
CA ASN A 230 -8.06 13.12 4.66
C ASN A 230 -9.49 13.68 4.60
N GLY A 231 -10.47 13.02 5.25
CA GLY A 231 -11.89 13.21 5.02
C GLY A 231 -12.37 12.60 3.70
N ASN A 232 -13.66 12.67 3.43
CA ASN A 232 -14.27 12.27 2.14
C ASN A 232 -13.87 10.86 1.65
N ASN A 233 -13.97 9.85 2.51
CA ASN A 233 -13.60 8.47 2.20
C ASN A 233 -12.15 8.31 1.72
N SER A 234 -11.24 9.09 2.28
CA SER A 234 -9.82 9.06 1.90
C SER A 234 -8.91 9.03 3.12
N MET A 235 -7.77 8.34 2.98
CA MET A 235 -6.72 8.32 3.99
C MET A 235 -5.34 8.39 3.36
N SER A 236 -4.36 8.87 4.11
CA SER A 236 -2.97 8.95 3.69
C SER A 236 -2.03 8.39 4.75
N SER A 237 -0.94 7.81 4.27
CA SER A 237 0.16 7.33 5.10
C SER A 237 0.77 8.45 5.93
N ILE A 238 1.14 8.13 7.15
CA ILE A 238 2.01 8.92 8.01
C ILE A 238 3.04 8.01 8.66
N PHE A 239 4.18 8.57 9.02
CA PHE A 239 5.31 7.84 9.60
C PHE A 239 5.93 8.62 10.74
N PRO A 240 6.47 7.95 11.79
CA PRO A 240 7.32 8.59 12.77
C PRO A 240 8.59 9.08 12.10
N LYS A 241 9.13 10.18 12.59
CA LYS A 241 10.44 10.68 12.20
C LYS A 241 11.54 9.98 13.00
N VAL A 242 12.75 9.97 12.45
CA VAL A 242 13.91 9.39 13.16
C VAL A 242 14.23 10.23 14.39
N PRO A 243 14.25 9.64 15.60
CA PRO A 243 14.66 10.34 16.81
C PRO A 243 16.17 10.63 16.77
N LEU A 244 16.55 11.84 17.12
CA LEU A 244 17.95 12.29 17.18
C LEU A 244 18.45 12.43 18.63
N GLU A 245 17.61 12.86 19.53
CA GLU A 245 17.96 13.07 20.94
C GLU A 245 16.84 12.52 21.82
N PHE A 246 17.25 11.88 22.92
CA PHE A 246 16.34 11.31 23.90
C PHE A 246 16.60 11.95 25.26
N GLY A 247 15.54 12.17 26.02
CA GLY A 247 15.56 12.57 27.43
C GLY A 247 14.87 11.54 28.31
N GLU A 248 15.01 11.70 29.61
CA GLU A 248 14.36 10.86 30.60
C GLU A 248 12.84 11.09 30.61
N ASP A 249 12.08 10.02 30.79
CA ASP A 249 10.61 10.02 30.94
C ASP A 249 10.21 8.99 32.00
N GLY A 250 10.48 9.34 33.26
CA GLY A 250 10.37 8.43 34.38
C GLY A 250 11.50 7.42 34.47
N ASP A 251 11.25 6.32 35.19
CA ASP A 251 12.26 5.29 35.50
C ASP A 251 12.45 4.24 34.40
N ARG A 252 11.50 4.12 33.47
CA ARG A 252 11.45 3.05 32.45
C ARG A 252 11.24 3.52 31.03
N SER A 253 11.16 4.81 30.80
CA SER A 253 10.80 5.35 29.49
C SER A 253 11.72 6.50 29.07
N LEU A 254 11.79 6.72 27.78
CA LEU A 254 12.48 7.87 27.21
C LEU A 254 11.49 8.71 26.40
N LYS A 255 11.59 10.01 26.50
CA LYS A 255 10.92 10.93 25.56
C LYS A 255 11.87 11.28 24.40
N ILE A 256 11.31 11.54 23.24
CA ILE A 256 12.05 12.06 22.09
C ILE A 256 12.10 13.58 22.26
N GLU A 257 13.31 14.12 22.44
CA GLU A 257 13.53 15.57 22.60
C GLU A 257 13.74 16.25 21.25
N LYS A 258 14.28 15.51 20.29
CA LYS A 258 14.55 16.04 18.96
C LYS A 258 14.37 14.98 17.89
N GLU A 259 13.70 15.35 16.82
CA GLU A 259 13.46 14.53 15.65
C GLU A 259 14.20 15.07 14.43
N ALA A 260 14.56 14.18 13.51
CA ALA A 260 15.05 14.52 12.19
C ALA A 260 13.95 15.13 11.30
N SER A 261 14.36 15.71 10.18
CA SER A 261 13.44 16.14 9.12
C SER A 261 12.96 14.97 8.23
N TYR A 262 13.54 13.79 8.39
CA TYR A 262 13.32 12.60 7.58
C TYR A 262 12.74 11.44 8.41
N ILE A 263 12.07 10.51 7.71
CA ILE A 263 11.48 9.30 8.32
C ILE A 263 12.43 8.11 8.31
N ALA A 264 13.44 8.11 7.41
CA ALA A 264 14.49 7.09 7.37
C ALA A 264 15.78 7.65 6.76
N ARG A 265 16.93 7.14 7.23
CA ARG A 265 18.25 7.33 6.61
C ARG A 265 18.83 5.97 6.29
N THR A 266 19.00 5.66 5.00
CA THR A 266 19.25 4.31 4.55
C THR A 266 20.06 4.26 3.25
N ASN A 267 20.44 3.06 2.81
CA ASN A 267 21.15 2.87 1.54
C ASN A 267 20.30 3.32 0.35
N GLY A 268 20.92 4.04 -0.58
CA GLY A 268 20.24 4.53 -1.79
C GLY A 268 19.90 3.42 -2.80
N LYS A 269 20.62 2.31 -2.75
CA LYS A 269 20.29 1.12 -3.55
C LYS A 269 19.58 0.10 -2.69
N ARG A 270 18.24 0.12 -2.75
CA ARG A 270 17.39 -0.75 -1.94
C ARG A 270 16.01 -0.96 -2.53
N SER A 271 15.33 -1.99 -2.03
CA SER A 271 13.87 -2.12 -2.08
C SER A 271 13.27 -1.57 -0.80
N PHE A 272 12.15 -0.88 -0.90
CA PHE A 272 11.35 -0.40 0.22
C PHE A 272 10.38 -1.48 0.68
N PRO A 273 9.77 -1.36 1.87
CA PRO A 273 8.76 -2.31 2.34
C PRO A 273 7.62 -2.47 1.34
N TRP A 274 7.07 -3.66 1.30
CA TRP A 274 5.84 -3.92 0.57
C TRP A 274 4.66 -3.29 1.27
N ARG A 275 3.80 -2.64 0.50
CA ARG A 275 2.45 -2.26 0.88
C ARG A 275 1.53 -3.22 0.17
N TYR A 276 0.70 -3.96 0.91
CA TYR A 276 -0.15 -4.97 0.31
C TYR A 276 -1.58 -4.89 0.81
N PHE A 277 -2.47 -5.39 -0.05
CA PHE A 277 -3.91 -5.39 0.11
C PHE A 277 -4.39 -6.80 -0.15
N VAL A 278 -4.80 -7.52 0.90
CA VAL A 278 -5.53 -8.78 0.74
C VAL A 278 -6.96 -8.44 0.37
N ILE A 279 -7.47 -9.08 -0.66
CA ILE A 279 -8.85 -8.93 -1.11
C ILE A 279 -9.54 -10.27 -0.92
N SER A 280 -10.55 -10.32 -0.06
CA SER A 280 -11.24 -11.55 0.27
C SER A 280 -12.74 -11.42 0.09
N THR A 281 -13.37 -12.50 -0.35
CA THR A 281 -14.83 -12.64 -0.44
C THR A 281 -15.44 -13.38 0.75
N ASN A 282 -14.58 -13.87 1.69
CA ASN A 282 -15.03 -14.46 2.94
C ASN A 282 -14.01 -14.26 4.06
N ASP A 283 -14.43 -14.40 5.31
CA ASP A 283 -13.58 -14.11 6.48
C ASP A 283 -12.51 -15.19 6.73
N GLU A 284 -12.76 -16.41 6.32
CA GLU A 284 -11.84 -17.54 6.51
C GLU A 284 -10.54 -17.31 5.73
N GLN A 285 -10.61 -16.77 4.53
CA GLN A 285 -9.45 -16.47 3.69
C GLN A 285 -8.53 -15.42 4.33
N LEU A 286 -9.06 -14.50 5.14
CA LEU A 286 -8.25 -13.50 5.83
C LEU A 286 -7.33 -14.15 6.88
N ILE A 287 -7.85 -15.13 7.64
CA ILE A 287 -7.11 -15.85 8.67
C ILE A 287 -6.01 -16.73 8.06
N GLU A 288 -6.30 -17.32 6.89
CA GLU A 288 -5.38 -18.21 6.19
C GLU A 288 -4.40 -17.50 5.27
N ASN A 289 -4.51 -16.19 5.12
CA ASN A 289 -3.69 -15.43 4.18
C ASN A 289 -2.20 -15.46 4.56
N THR A 290 -1.35 -15.72 3.59
CA THR A 290 0.10 -15.85 3.76
C THR A 290 0.91 -14.78 3.02
N MET A 291 0.26 -13.70 2.56
CA MET A 291 0.90 -12.69 1.71
C MET A 291 2.10 -12.03 2.38
N THR A 292 2.08 -11.85 3.72
CA THR A 292 3.22 -11.35 4.48
C THR A 292 4.49 -12.17 4.19
N TYR A 293 4.36 -13.50 4.18
CA TYR A 293 5.48 -14.42 3.94
C TYR A 293 5.86 -14.49 2.46
N GLN A 294 4.90 -14.42 1.55
CA GLN A 294 5.13 -14.45 0.10
C GLN A 294 5.87 -13.19 -0.39
N LEU A 295 5.74 -12.08 0.32
CA LEU A 295 6.38 -10.80 0.00
C LEU A 295 7.70 -10.59 0.74
N ALA A 296 7.91 -11.24 1.89
CA ALA A 296 9.11 -11.10 2.69
C ALA A 296 10.35 -11.67 1.98
N GLN A 297 11.51 -11.17 2.37
CA GLN A 297 12.79 -11.73 1.94
C GLN A 297 12.93 -13.16 2.44
N LYS A 298 13.67 -13.96 1.67
CA LYS A 298 13.99 -15.32 2.09
C LYS A 298 14.82 -15.30 3.37
N ASN A 299 14.55 -16.27 4.26
CA ASN A 299 15.35 -16.43 5.47
C ASN A 299 16.82 -16.62 5.13
N VAL A 300 17.69 -15.90 5.83
CA VAL A 300 19.15 -15.94 5.64
C VAL A 300 19.89 -16.73 6.71
N LEU A 301 19.19 -17.19 7.77
CA LEU A 301 19.79 -18.03 8.80
C LEU A 301 20.20 -19.38 8.20
N LYS A 302 21.42 -19.81 8.47
CA LYS A 302 21.98 -21.09 7.97
C LYS A 302 21.38 -22.29 8.72
N ASP A 303 21.14 -22.13 10.01
CA ASP A 303 20.55 -23.14 10.87
C ASP A 303 19.35 -22.53 11.62
N THR A 304 18.20 -23.14 11.43
CA THR A 304 16.93 -22.78 12.06
C THR A 304 16.39 -23.89 12.97
N SER A 305 17.16 -24.97 13.19
CA SER A 305 16.72 -26.14 13.96
C SER A 305 16.43 -25.84 15.43
N TRP A 306 17.02 -24.75 15.95
CA TRP A 306 16.81 -24.30 17.33
C TRP A 306 15.48 -23.53 17.52
N ILE A 307 14.83 -23.09 16.44
CA ILE A 307 13.55 -22.39 16.50
C ILE A 307 12.44 -23.43 16.71
N LYS A 308 11.90 -23.48 17.91
CA LYS A 308 10.85 -24.42 18.30
C LYS A 308 9.64 -23.64 18.81
N PRO A 309 8.60 -23.41 17.99
CA PRO A 309 7.36 -22.81 18.46
C PRO A 309 6.67 -23.76 19.46
N GLY A 310 5.99 -23.18 20.44
CA GLY A 310 5.29 -23.96 21.46
C GLY A 310 4.60 -23.06 22.48
N LEU A 311 4.03 -23.66 23.49
CA LEU A 311 3.48 -22.94 24.64
C LEU A 311 4.63 -22.46 25.52
N ALA A 312 4.50 -21.24 26.04
CA ALA A 312 5.42 -20.66 27.01
C ALA A 312 4.64 -20.16 28.22
N SER A 313 5.21 -20.37 29.39
CA SER A 313 4.72 -19.78 30.63
C SER A 313 5.36 -18.40 30.79
N TRP A 314 4.54 -17.39 31.15
CA TRP A 314 5.02 -16.04 31.41
C TRP A 314 4.43 -15.54 32.75
N GLU A 315 5.18 -15.71 33.81
CA GLU A 315 4.73 -15.45 35.15
C GLU A 315 4.40 -13.97 35.41
N TRP A 316 5.18 -13.06 34.83
CA TRP A 316 4.96 -11.62 35.00
C TRP A 316 3.58 -11.17 34.52
N TRP A 317 3.09 -11.76 33.43
CA TRP A 317 1.77 -11.43 32.86
C TRP A 317 0.63 -11.75 33.84
N ASN A 318 0.76 -12.83 34.55
CA ASN A 318 -0.26 -13.28 35.53
C ASN A 318 -0.15 -12.57 36.90
N GLY A 319 0.84 -11.69 37.07
CA GLY A 319 1.04 -10.98 38.34
C GLY A 319 1.37 -11.88 39.51
N ALA A 320 1.91 -13.07 39.28
CA ALA A 320 2.18 -14.08 40.29
C ALA A 320 3.20 -13.60 41.33
N THR A 321 4.25 -12.91 40.87
CA THR A 321 5.17 -12.18 41.74
C THR A 321 5.65 -10.88 41.05
N PRO A 322 5.80 -9.77 41.77
CA PRO A 322 6.29 -8.52 41.20
C PRO A 322 7.77 -8.54 40.86
N TYR A 323 8.53 -9.56 41.25
CA TYR A 323 9.99 -9.62 41.10
C TYR A 323 10.51 -10.89 40.42
N GLY A 324 9.65 -11.61 39.75
CA GLY A 324 9.96 -12.89 39.14
C GLY A 324 9.70 -14.07 40.09
N ALA A 325 9.13 -15.14 39.53
CA ALA A 325 8.95 -16.39 40.23
C ALA A 325 10.25 -17.21 40.17
N ASP A 326 10.52 -17.96 41.22
CA ASP A 326 11.59 -18.93 41.16
C ASP A 326 11.22 -20.14 40.29
N VAL A 327 12.19 -20.99 40.03
CA VAL A 327 12.02 -22.16 39.16
C VAL A 327 10.93 -23.11 39.67
N ASP A 328 10.80 -23.23 41.00
CA ASP A 328 9.83 -24.13 41.62
C ASP A 328 8.40 -23.62 41.43
N PHE A 329 8.20 -22.29 41.49
CA PHE A 329 6.91 -21.67 41.21
C PHE A 329 6.51 -21.87 39.75
N VAL A 330 7.41 -21.62 38.82
CA VAL A 330 7.16 -21.79 37.37
C VAL A 330 6.89 -23.25 37.03
N ALA A 331 7.62 -24.19 37.64
CA ALA A 331 7.40 -25.61 37.47
C ALA A 331 6.03 -26.08 38.03
N GLY A 332 5.54 -25.44 39.09
CA GLY A 332 4.23 -25.73 39.64
C GLY A 332 3.05 -25.19 38.84
N CYS A 333 3.29 -24.25 37.89
CA CYS A 333 2.27 -23.71 36.99
C CYS A 333 2.06 -24.55 35.75
N ASN A 334 2.92 -25.53 35.48
CA ASN A 334 2.86 -26.45 34.36
C ASN A 334 2.25 -27.78 34.77
#